data_f7e77cdb1351e61c37ce036b0dbf65f9
#
_entry.id   f7e77cdb1351e61c37ce036b0dbf65f9
#
_cell.length_a   1.000
_cell.length_b   1.000
_cell.length_c   1.000
_cell.angle_alpha   90.00
_cell.angle_beta   90.00
_cell.angle_gamma   90.00
#
_symmetry.space_group_name_H-M   'P 1'
#
loop_
_entity.id
_entity.type
_entity.pdbx_description
1 polymer ?
#
loop_
_entity_poly.entity_id
_entity_poly.type
_entity_poly.pdbx_seq_one_letter_code
_entity_poly.pdbx_strand_id
1 'polypeptide(L)'
;MRKRIVIVAAVVVLFLIGCQGPRIRLFPSAADPLQEYTLEGDATGKVLVVHIRGTISDVPRRRLVSTRPSMVQEVVSQLRKAAKDSEIKAVLLKINSPGGSATASDILYNEIVAFKE
;
A
#
# COMPACT_ATOMS: atom_id res chain seq x y z
N MET A 1 46.37 -23.98 19.47
CA MET A 1 44.94 -24.20 19.66
C MET A 1 44.13 -22.92 19.84
N ARG A 2 44.51 -21.98 20.72
CA ARG A 2 43.75 -20.72 20.99
C ARG A 2 43.52 -19.85 19.75
N LYS A 3 44.50 -19.68 18.84
CA LYS A 3 44.36 -18.88 17.60
C LYS A 3 43.31 -19.46 16.64
N ARG A 4 43.21 -20.79 16.52
CA ARG A 4 42.19 -21.44 15.65
C ARG A 4 40.78 -21.27 16.20
N ILE A 5 40.60 -21.30 17.52
CA ILE A 5 39.30 -21.08 18.18
C ILE A 5 38.84 -19.64 17.98
N VAL A 6 39.75 -18.66 18.08
CA VAL A 6 39.44 -17.24 17.85
C VAL A 6 39.00 -16.99 16.38
N ILE A 7 39.65 -17.61 15.41
CA ILE A 7 39.30 -17.49 14.00
C ILE A 7 37.92 -18.10 13.72
N VAL A 8 37.63 -19.27 14.27
CA VAL A 8 36.32 -19.91 14.14
C VAL A 8 35.23 -19.07 14.76
N ALA A 9 35.45 -18.52 15.95
CA ALA A 9 34.50 -17.63 16.61
C ALA A 9 34.24 -16.35 15.83
N ALA A 10 35.29 -15.74 15.23
CA ALA A 10 35.16 -14.56 14.40
C ALA A 10 34.34 -14.83 13.12
N VAL A 11 34.52 -15.98 12.47
CA VAL A 11 33.77 -16.39 11.30
C VAL A 11 32.30 -16.65 11.65
N VAL A 12 32.00 -17.29 12.79
CA VAL A 12 30.63 -17.51 13.25
C VAL A 12 29.92 -16.20 13.54
N VAL A 13 30.61 -15.24 14.19
CA VAL A 13 30.05 -13.90 14.45
C VAL A 13 29.78 -13.14 13.14
N LEU A 14 30.65 -13.26 12.15
CA LEU A 14 30.46 -12.65 10.83
C LEU A 14 29.22 -13.22 10.11
N PHE A 15 28.98 -14.52 10.22
CA PHE A 15 27.78 -15.18 9.66
C PHE A 15 26.49 -14.78 10.36
N LEU A 16 26.52 -14.48 11.66
CA LEU A 16 25.34 -14.05 12.41
C LEU A 16 24.93 -12.60 12.13
N ILE A 17 25.86 -11.74 11.72
CA ILE A 17 25.57 -10.33 11.38
C ILE A 17 25.07 -10.19 9.93
N GLY A 18 25.28 -11.21 9.08
CA GLY A 18 25.01 -11.16 7.63
C GLY A 18 23.56 -11.29 7.19
N CYS A 19 22.57 -11.43 8.08
CA CYS A 19 21.17 -11.73 7.70
C CYS A 19 20.22 -10.53 7.70
N GLN A 20 20.69 -9.31 7.57
CA GLN A 20 19.83 -8.17 7.24
C GLN A 20 19.97 -7.76 5.76
N GLY A 21 19.66 -8.69 4.87
CA GLY A 21 19.57 -8.38 3.44
C GLY A 21 18.48 -7.33 3.18
N PRO A 22 18.73 -6.39 2.25
CA PRO A 22 17.71 -5.41 1.86
C PRO A 22 16.47 -6.16 1.38
N ARG A 23 15.32 -5.87 1.97
CA ARG A 23 14.02 -6.42 1.53
C ARG A 23 13.67 -5.78 0.20
N ILE A 24 14.08 -6.37 -0.91
CA ILE A 24 13.70 -5.93 -2.24
C ILE A 24 12.23 -6.28 -2.43
N ARG A 25 11.36 -5.28 -2.32
CA ARG A 25 9.94 -5.42 -2.65
C ARG A 25 9.78 -5.25 -4.16
N LEU A 26 9.61 -6.35 -4.86
CA LEU A 26 9.46 -6.36 -6.32
C LEU A 26 8.06 -5.92 -6.80
N PHE A 27 7.11 -5.75 -5.89
CA PHE A 27 5.73 -5.38 -6.23
C PHE A 27 5.20 -4.34 -5.25
N PRO A 28 4.53 -3.27 -5.74
CA PRO A 28 3.84 -2.31 -4.88
C PRO A 28 2.70 -3.01 -4.12
N SER A 29 2.55 -2.68 -2.85
CA SER A 29 1.50 -3.20 -1.98
C SER A 29 0.63 -2.08 -1.45
N ALA A 30 -0.58 -2.41 -0.98
CA ALA A 30 -1.46 -1.44 -0.33
C ALA A 30 -0.85 -0.82 0.96
N ALA A 31 0.25 -1.41 1.47
CA ALA A 31 1.03 -0.89 2.60
C ALA A 31 2.08 0.14 2.19
N ASP A 32 2.37 0.27 0.88
CA ASP A 32 3.37 1.24 0.42
C ASP A 32 2.87 2.68 0.62
N PRO A 33 3.78 3.65 0.82
CA PRO A 33 3.39 5.05 0.90
C PRO A 33 2.74 5.51 -0.41
N LEU A 34 1.80 6.45 -0.30
CA LEU A 34 1.21 7.08 -1.48
C LEU A 34 2.29 7.85 -2.23
N GLN A 35 2.27 7.78 -3.57
CA GLN A 35 3.20 8.54 -4.39
C GLN A 35 2.69 9.97 -4.53
N GLU A 36 3.59 10.93 -4.33
CA GLU A 36 3.29 12.35 -4.45
C GLU A 36 3.85 12.91 -5.75
N TYR A 37 3.04 13.70 -6.44
CA TYR A 37 3.43 14.43 -7.65
C TYR A 37 2.99 15.87 -7.50
N THR A 38 3.92 16.81 -7.62
CA THR A 38 3.59 18.23 -7.73
C THR A 38 3.19 18.51 -9.16
N LEU A 39 1.94 18.92 -9.37
CA LEU A 39 1.42 19.25 -10.70
C LEU A 39 1.60 20.73 -10.98
N GLU A 40 1.19 21.62 -10.06
CA GLU A 40 1.25 23.08 -10.23
C GLU A 40 0.98 23.78 -8.88
N GLY A 41 1.60 24.97 -8.67
CA GLY A 41 1.33 25.87 -7.55
C GLY A 41 2.16 25.64 -6.28
N ASP A 42 2.12 26.66 -5.40
CA ASP A 42 2.77 26.66 -4.07
C ASP A 42 1.75 26.41 -2.94
N ALA A 43 0.60 25.85 -3.25
CA ALA A 43 -0.48 25.66 -2.30
C ALA A 43 -0.12 24.62 -1.22
N THR A 44 -0.36 24.97 0.03
CA THR A 44 -0.25 24.06 1.16
C THR A 44 -1.44 23.13 1.17
N GLY A 45 -1.23 21.86 0.87
CA GLY A 45 -2.25 20.81 0.88
C GLY A 45 -2.13 19.87 -0.30
N LYS A 46 -2.61 18.63 -0.07
CA LYS A 46 -2.54 17.54 -1.04
C LYS A 46 -3.93 17.11 -1.46
N VAL A 47 -4.07 16.62 -2.68
CA VAL A 47 -5.28 15.97 -3.18
C VAL A 47 -4.96 14.50 -3.42
N LEU A 48 -5.68 13.61 -2.76
CA LEU A 48 -5.58 12.18 -3.02
C LEU A 48 -6.37 11.83 -4.27
N VAL A 49 -5.71 11.24 -5.27
CA VAL A 49 -6.37 10.69 -6.45
C VAL A 49 -6.54 9.18 -6.29
N VAL A 50 -7.78 8.73 -6.15
CA VAL A 50 -8.13 7.31 -6.03
C VAL A 50 -8.70 6.80 -7.35
N HIS A 51 -8.11 5.74 -7.88
CA HIS A 51 -8.55 5.13 -9.14
C HIS A 51 -9.43 3.90 -8.86
N ILE A 52 -10.69 3.94 -9.31
CA ILE A 52 -11.62 2.82 -9.29
C ILE A 52 -11.75 2.30 -10.72
N ARG A 53 -11.05 1.20 -11.05
CA ARG A 53 -11.00 0.64 -12.41
C ARG A 53 -11.45 -0.82 -12.47
N GLY A 54 -12.30 -1.14 -13.44
CA GLY A 54 -12.83 -2.50 -13.65
C GLY A 54 -13.93 -2.85 -12.66
N THR A 55 -14.21 -4.13 -12.48
CA THR A 55 -15.32 -4.62 -11.65
C THR A 55 -15.10 -4.33 -10.16
N ILE A 56 -16.09 -3.77 -9.49
CA ILE A 56 -16.09 -3.54 -8.04
C ILE A 56 -16.26 -4.89 -7.34
N SER A 57 -15.22 -5.37 -6.69
CA SER A 57 -15.19 -6.67 -6.03
C SER A 57 -14.36 -6.62 -4.74
N ASP A 58 -14.82 -7.33 -3.74
CA ASP A 58 -14.15 -7.57 -2.46
C ASP A 58 -13.28 -8.83 -2.47
N VAL A 59 -13.32 -9.60 -3.59
CA VAL A 59 -12.54 -10.82 -3.75
C VAL A 59 -11.09 -10.50 -4.12
N PRO A 60 -10.09 -11.02 -3.36
CA PRO A 60 -8.69 -10.86 -3.68
C PRO A 60 -8.34 -11.45 -5.06
N ARG A 61 -7.47 -10.75 -5.78
CA ARG A 61 -7.03 -11.19 -7.12
C ARG A 61 -5.86 -12.17 -6.98
N ARG A 62 -6.11 -13.43 -7.26
CA ARG A 62 -5.07 -14.46 -7.30
C ARG A 62 -4.35 -14.44 -8.66
N ARG A 63 -3.03 -14.38 -8.63
CA ARG A 63 -2.14 -14.64 -9.76
C ARG A 63 -1.27 -15.85 -9.44
N LEU A 64 -0.63 -16.45 -10.43
CA LEU A 64 0.16 -17.67 -10.28
C LEU A 64 1.24 -17.59 -9.17
N VAL A 65 1.78 -16.41 -8.92
CA VAL A 65 2.91 -16.21 -7.98
C VAL A 65 2.59 -15.22 -6.85
N SER A 66 1.43 -14.52 -6.90
CA SER A 66 1.09 -13.51 -5.88
C SER A 66 -0.42 -13.35 -5.71
N THR A 67 -0.82 -13.04 -4.49
CA THR A 67 -2.20 -12.61 -4.19
C THR A 67 -2.17 -11.09 -4.02
N ARG A 68 -2.99 -10.37 -4.79
CA ARG A 68 -3.20 -8.93 -4.62
C ARG A 68 -4.48 -8.68 -3.83
N PRO A 69 -4.54 -7.62 -3.04
CA PRO A 69 -5.78 -7.20 -2.41
C PRO A 69 -6.91 -7.05 -3.44
N SER A 70 -8.14 -7.14 -2.98
CA SER A 70 -9.29 -6.78 -3.80
C SER A 70 -9.28 -5.28 -4.12
N MET A 71 -10.03 -4.86 -5.13
CA MET A 71 -10.15 -3.44 -5.46
C MET A 71 -10.71 -2.63 -4.29
N VAL A 72 -11.72 -3.17 -3.60
CA VAL A 72 -12.30 -2.54 -2.40
C VAL A 72 -11.25 -2.37 -1.31
N GLN A 73 -10.46 -3.41 -1.01
CA GLN A 73 -9.39 -3.32 0.01
C GLN A 73 -8.31 -2.30 -0.37
N GLU A 74 -7.96 -2.19 -1.65
CA GLU A 74 -7.01 -1.19 -2.13
C GLU A 74 -7.54 0.23 -1.91
N VAL A 75 -8.77 0.52 -2.31
CA VAL A 75 -9.40 1.85 -2.14
C VAL A 75 -9.57 2.20 -0.66
N VAL A 76 -10.13 1.29 0.14
CA VAL A 76 -10.33 1.50 1.58
C VAL A 76 -9.00 1.77 2.29
N SER A 77 -7.94 1.03 1.95
CA SER A 77 -6.62 1.27 2.55
C SER A 77 -6.04 2.64 2.20
N GLN A 78 -6.28 3.14 0.98
CA GLN A 78 -5.87 4.48 0.56
C GLN A 78 -6.64 5.56 1.31
N LEU A 79 -7.96 5.45 1.42
CA LEU A 79 -8.80 6.38 2.17
C LEU A 79 -8.40 6.42 3.66
N ARG A 80 -8.20 5.27 4.29
CA ARG A 80 -7.77 5.20 5.70
C ARG A 80 -6.36 5.74 5.94
N LYS A 81 -5.45 5.64 4.97
CA LYS A 81 -4.15 6.32 5.06
C LYS A 81 -4.31 7.83 4.93
N ALA A 82 -5.12 8.27 3.98
CA ALA A 82 -5.39 9.68 3.75
C ALA A 82 -6.06 10.35 4.95
N ALA A 83 -6.99 9.67 5.62
CA ALA A 83 -7.62 10.18 6.84
C ALA A 83 -6.64 10.44 8.00
N LYS A 84 -5.44 9.84 7.96
CA LYS A 84 -4.37 10.06 8.95
C LYS A 84 -3.38 11.14 8.55
N ASP A 85 -3.48 11.65 7.33
CA ASP A 85 -2.59 12.67 6.78
C ASP A 85 -3.32 14.02 6.75
N SER A 86 -2.99 14.90 7.67
CA SER A 86 -3.60 16.23 7.79
C SER A 86 -3.32 17.15 6.60
N GLU A 87 -2.35 16.82 5.76
CA GLU A 87 -2.05 17.60 4.55
C GLU A 87 -3.02 17.26 3.41
N ILE A 88 -3.68 16.10 3.44
CA ILE A 88 -4.70 15.74 2.44
C ILE A 88 -5.99 16.50 2.71
N LYS A 89 -6.32 17.42 1.82
CA LYS A 89 -7.49 18.32 1.94
C LYS A 89 -8.68 17.89 1.10
N ALA A 90 -8.47 17.04 0.11
CA ALA A 90 -9.53 16.56 -0.77
C ALA A 90 -9.22 15.18 -1.35
N VAL A 91 -10.25 14.48 -1.80
CA VAL A 91 -10.16 13.22 -2.55
C VAL A 91 -10.83 13.37 -3.90
N LEU A 92 -10.09 13.02 -4.95
CA LEU A 92 -10.61 12.94 -6.31
C LEU A 92 -10.79 11.46 -6.69
N LEU A 93 -12.04 11.04 -6.89
CA LEU A 93 -12.35 9.70 -7.37
C LEU A 93 -12.36 9.66 -8.89
N LYS A 94 -11.42 8.91 -9.48
CA LYS A 94 -11.38 8.66 -10.93
C LYS A 94 -11.98 7.29 -11.21
N ILE A 95 -13.27 7.28 -11.62
CA ILE A 95 -14.05 6.07 -11.78
C ILE A 95 -14.09 5.67 -13.27
N ASN A 96 -13.67 4.44 -13.56
CA ASN A 96 -13.82 3.76 -14.84
C ASN A 96 -14.21 2.30 -14.56
N SER A 97 -15.48 2.09 -14.20
CA SER A 97 -16.00 0.81 -13.73
C SER A 97 -17.41 0.59 -14.29
N PRO A 98 -17.72 -0.61 -14.76
CA PRO A 98 -19.09 -0.99 -15.13
C PRO A 98 -19.98 -1.29 -13.90
N GLY A 99 -19.43 -1.18 -12.68
CA GLY A 99 -20.07 -1.62 -11.44
C GLY A 99 -19.48 -2.95 -10.93
N GLY A 100 -20.21 -3.62 -10.04
CA GLY A 100 -19.76 -4.88 -9.44
C GLY A 100 -20.78 -5.48 -8.48
N SER A 101 -20.33 -6.18 -7.43
CA SER A 101 -21.25 -6.73 -6.44
C SER A 101 -21.88 -5.60 -5.60
N ALA A 102 -23.15 -5.76 -5.24
CA ALA A 102 -23.87 -4.80 -4.41
C ALA A 102 -23.14 -4.59 -3.07
N THR A 103 -22.73 -5.67 -2.43
CA THR A 103 -22.00 -5.63 -1.16
C THR A 103 -20.67 -4.86 -1.28
N ALA A 104 -19.89 -5.13 -2.33
CA ALA A 104 -18.62 -4.44 -2.54
C ALA A 104 -18.83 -2.94 -2.81
N SER A 105 -19.87 -2.58 -3.52
CA SER A 105 -20.25 -1.19 -3.81
C SER A 105 -20.73 -0.47 -2.54
N ASP A 106 -21.50 -1.15 -1.70
CA ASP A 106 -21.96 -0.62 -0.41
C ASP A 106 -20.79 -0.36 0.56
N ILE A 107 -19.84 -1.29 0.65
CA ILE A 107 -18.63 -1.10 1.45
C ILE A 107 -17.87 0.16 0.98
N LEU A 108 -17.67 0.31 -0.34
CA LEU A 108 -16.99 1.49 -0.89
C LEU A 108 -17.75 2.79 -0.59
N TYR A 109 -19.07 2.77 -0.75
CA TYR A 109 -19.91 3.92 -0.47
C TYR A 109 -19.76 4.36 0.99
N ASN A 110 -19.89 3.43 1.94
CA ASN A 110 -19.80 3.73 3.37
C ASN A 110 -18.41 4.26 3.75
N GLU A 111 -17.32 3.70 3.21
CA GLU A 111 -15.96 4.20 3.47
C GLU A 111 -15.71 5.59 2.87
N ILE A 112 -16.29 5.90 1.70
CA ILE A 112 -16.21 7.24 1.11
C ILE A 112 -17.01 8.26 1.92
N VAL A 113 -18.19 7.88 2.41
CA VAL A 113 -19.00 8.74 3.27
C VAL A 113 -18.27 9.02 4.59
N ALA A 114 -17.76 7.98 5.25
CA ALA A 114 -17.00 8.12 6.49
C ALA A 114 -15.73 8.98 6.34
N PHE A 115 -15.12 9.00 5.16
CA PHE A 115 -13.97 9.87 4.90
C PHE A 115 -14.34 11.36 4.80
N LYS A 116 -15.59 11.70 4.48
CA LYS A 116 -16.06 13.09 4.36
C LYS A 116 -16.37 13.75 5.69
N GLU A 117 -16.60 12.97 6.74
CA GLU A 117 -16.91 13.44 8.11
C GLU A 117 -15.63 13.80 8.88
#